data_ee6dbb33d0d0214382983d2b5f8bcd41
#
_entry.id   ee6dbb33d0d0214382983d2b5f8bcd41
#
_cell.length_a   1.000
_cell.length_b   1.000
_cell.length_c   1.000
_cell.angle_alpha   90.00
_cell.angle_beta   90.00
_cell.angle_gamma   90.00
#
_symmetry.space_group_name_H-M   'P 1'
#
loop_
_entity.id
_entity.type
_entity.pdbx_description
1 polymer ?
#
loop_
_entity_poly.entity_id
_entity_poly.type
_entity_poly.pdbx_seq_one_letter_code
_entity_poly.pdbx_strand_id
1 'polypeptide(L)'
;MDLTATTTDLANAAAEAVRLLPGRTLDPVLAGLLLTASEDSVVLAGSDRERAVRLSCSAAVHTPGRVLVPAKPLAETLRALDVPMVRIAVEGARLAVRTPTARFALPLLDADLHPGVPTAPPLAGKVDGGQFVSALGTVAATASRDEALPLFTGVRVRADGDRLVLAATDRYRMAVASLPWIPVSPDLDALIPATLLAEVAKQARGQVALHSDANRVGVAWDNSVVTTALLDGSFLSESKLVLSAVDTHVELDADALLAAVRRVALYADSRGVLKLEVGDNEIRLRSADQQAGEAEENIKADVSDGRTSPSFQSRFLIDALKPFSGGRVRLAIQPGMRATVFSSPDPEVVMDLRYMVAPMRPPAT
;
A
#
# COMPACT_ATOMS: atom_id res chain seq x y z
N MET A 1 3.40 36.58 3.22
CA MET A 1 2.34 35.56 3.29
C MET A 1 1.62 35.69 4.62
N ASP A 2 0.29 35.74 4.59
CA ASP A 2 -0.56 35.78 5.78
C ASP A 2 -1.91 35.15 5.41
N LEU A 3 -2.38 34.17 6.18
CA LEU A 3 -3.62 33.42 5.94
C LEU A 3 -4.24 32.92 7.24
N THR A 4 -5.53 32.60 7.19
CA THR A 4 -6.26 31.91 8.24
C THR A 4 -6.93 30.66 7.66
N ALA A 5 -6.75 29.51 8.29
CA ALA A 5 -7.32 28.25 7.83
C ALA A 5 -7.88 27.42 9.00
N THR A 6 -8.72 26.45 8.68
CA THR A 6 -9.19 25.44 9.65
C THR A 6 -7.98 24.64 10.13
N THR A 7 -7.79 24.58 11.45
CA THR A 7 -6.65 23.89 12.05
C THR A 7 -6.60 22.42 11.66
N THR A 8 -7.75 21.74 11.70
CA THR A 8 -7.86 20.30 11.36
C THR A 8 -7.46 20.02 9.91
N ASP A 9 -7.93 20.83 8.96
CA ASP A 9 -7.64 20.60 7.53
C ASP A 9 -6.15 20.82 7.23
N LEU A 10 -5.59 21.91 7.76
CA LEU A 10 -4.18 22.22 7.58
C LEU A 10 -3.26 21.19 8.27
N ALA A 11 -3.63 20.73 9.48
CA ALA A 11 -2.92 19.69 10.21
C ALA A 11 -2.94 18.35 9.47
N ASN A 12 -4.12 17.96 8.95
CA ASN A 12 -4.28 16.74 8.16
C ASN A 12 -3.43 16.78 6.89
N ALA A 13 -3.50 17.87 6.12
CA ALA A 13 -2.72 18.04 4.91
C ALA A 13 -1.20 18.01 5.19
N ALA A 14 -0.73 18.71 6.21
CA ALA A 14 0.69 18.69 6.59
C ALA A 14 1.14 17.28 7.02
N ALA A 15 0.32 16.57 7.81
CA ALA A 15 0.62 15.22 8.25
C ALA A 15 0.58 14.21 7.10
N GLU A 16 -0.35 14.36 6.16
CA GLU A 16 -0.46 13.55 4.94
C GLU A 16 0.77 13.74 4.07
N ALA A 17 1.18 14.99 3.80
CA ALA A 17 2.39 15.31 3.05
C ALA A 17 3.65 14.66 3.68
N VAL A 18 3.80 14.76 5.01
CA VAL A 18 4.95 14.16 5.72
C VAL A 18 4.98 12.64 5.58
N ARG A 19 3.83 11.95 5.55
CA ARG A 19 3.77 10.49 5.37
C ARG A 19 4.07 10.05 3.94
N LEU A 20 3.65 10.83 2.95
CA LEU A 20 3.84 10.52 1.53
C LEU A 20 5.27 10.78 1.05
N LEU A 21 6.00 11.70 1.70
CA LEU A 21 7.41 11.94 1.41
C LEU A 21 8.31 10.96 2.17
N PRO A 22 9.51 10.65 1.67
CA PRO A 22 10.48 9.82 2.39
C PRO A 22 10.87 10.45 3.72
N GLY A 23 10.88 9.65 4.77
CA GLY A 23 11.10 10.13 6.15
C GLY A 23 12.53 10.53 6.49
N ARG A 24 13.50 10.25 5.60
CA ARG A 24 14.93 10.54 5.83
C ARG A 24 15.54 11.19 4.59
N THR A 25 15.75 12.49 4.66
CA THR A 25 16.62 13.21 3.75
C THR A 25 17.64 13.99 4.57
N LEU A 26 18.89 14.02 4.10
CA LEU A 26 19.98 14.79 4.72
C LEU A 26 19.91 16.26 4.33
N ASP A 27 19.20 16.58 3.26
CA ASP A 27 19.03 17.96 2.77
C ASP A 27 17.79 18.59 3.45
N PRO A 28 17.99 19.64 4.28
CA PRO A 28 16.89 20.30 4.97
C PRO A 28 15.84 20.91 4.02
N VAL A 29 16.24 21.30 2.81
CA VAL A 29 15.35 21.87 1.79
C VAL A 29 14.38 20.80 1.30
N LEU A 30 14.86 19.58 1.02
CA LEU A 30 14.03 18.44 0.61
C LEU A 30 13.19 17.88 1.77
N ALA A 31 13.56 18.15 3.02
CA ALA A 31 12.76 17.85 4.21
C ALA A 31 11.70 18.93 4.50
N GLY A 32 11.62 19.96 3.67
CA GLY A 32 10.70 21.08 3.81
C GLY A 32 9.35 20.85 3.13
N LEU A 33 8.36 21.62 3.57
CA LEU A 33 7.11 21.85 2.84
C LEU A 33 7.07 23.28 2.33
N LEU A 34 6.82 23.38 1.04
CA LEU A 34 6.59 24.64 0.35
C LEU A 34 5.11 25.01 0.51
N LEU A 35 4.82 26.09 1.20
CA LEU A 35 3.50 26.66 1.34
C LEU A 35 3.35 27.76 0.32
N THR A 36 2.30 27.67 -0.50
CA THR A 36 1.94 28.74 -1.45
C THR A 36 0.50 29.16 -1.17
N ALA A 37 0.33 30.39 -0.69
CA ALA A 37 -0.99 30.99 -0.41
C ALA A 37 -1.38 31.88 -1.59
N SER A 38 -2.50 31.62 -2.18
CA SER A 38 -3.09 32.41 -3.28
C SER A 38 -4.61 32.27 -3.29
N GLU A 39 -5.31 33.35 -3.66
CA GLU A 39 -6.76 33.38 -3.70
C GLU A 39 -7.38 32.91 -2.38
N ASP A 40 -8.13 31.79 -2.41
CA ASP A 40 -8.88 31.25 -1.26
C ASP A 40 -8.26 29.94 -0.75
N SER A 41 -6.98 29.68 -1.06
CA SER A 41 -6.33 28.42 -0.73
C SER A 41 -4.88 28.55 -0.34
N VAL A 42 -4.41 27.53 0.38
CA VAL A 42 -2.99 27.29 0.61
C VAL A 42 -2.64 25.89 0.06
N VAL A 43 -1.61 25.84 -0.76
CA VAL A 43 -1.06 24.60 -1.27
C VAL A 43 0.17 24.24 -0.46
N LEU A 44 0.19 23.02 0.09
CA LEU A 44 1.34 22.41 0.73
C LEU A 44 1.99 21.48 -0.29
N ALA A 45 3.23 21.68 -0.61
CA ALA A 45 3.94 20.89 -1.59
C ALA A 45 5.34 20.50 -1.10
N GLY A 46 5.80 19.32 -1.45
CA GLY A 46 7.12 18.82 -1.13
C GLY A 46 7.66 17.90 -2.20
N SER A 47 8.98 17.78 -2.31
CA SER A 47 9.62 16.89 -3.27
C SER A 47 11.01 16.50 -2.79
N ASP A 48 11.35 15.21 -2.97
CA ASP A 48 12.73 14.70 -2.83
C ASP A 48 13.42 14.46 -4.18
N ARG A 49 12.85 14.99 -5.28
CA ARG A 49 13.21 14.84 -6.70
C ARG A 49 12.62 13.58 -7.38
N GLU A 50 12.52 12.47 -6.69
CA GLU A 50 11.90 11.24 -7.20
C GLU A 50 10.40 11.24 -6.93
N ARG A 51 10.02 11.61 -5.72
CA ARG A 51 8.64 11.68 -5.25
C ARG A 51 8.25 13.13 -4.99
N ALA A 52 7.04 13.49 -5.31
CA ALA A 52 6.49 14.80 -5.02
C ALA A 52 5.04 14.71 -4.56
N VAL A 53 4.66 15.58 -3.64
CA VAL A 53 3.30 15.67 -3.10
C VAL A 53 2.79 17.10 -3.23
N ARG A 54 1.48 17.22 -3.46
CA ARG A 54 0.76 18.50 -3.47
C ARG A 54 -0.61 18.29 -2.85
N LEU A 55 -0.90 19.08 -1.83
CA LEU A 55 -2.19 19.07 -1.13
C LEU A 55 -2.72 20.49 -1.07
N SER A 56 -3.99 20.68 -1.33
CA SER A 56 -4.63 21.98 -1.27
C SER A 56 -5.64 22.03 -0.13
N CYS A 57 -5.62 23.12 0.63
CA CYS A 57 -6.60 23.41 1.69
C CYS A 57 -7.23 24.77 1.44
N SER A 58 -8.53 24.90 1.75
CA SER A 58 -9.19 26.20 1.77
C SER A 58 -8.58 27.08 2.86
N ALA A 59 -8.36 28.36 2.56
CA ALA A 59 -7.82 29.33 3.49
C ALA A 59 -8.30 30.74 3.14
N ALA A 60 -8.57 31.56 4.15
CA ALA A 60 -8.73 32.99 3.95
C ALA A 60 -7.33 33.63 3.82
N VAL A 61 -6.94 33.96 2.60
CA VAL A 61 -5.62 34.54 2.32
C VAL A 61 -5.68 36.07 2.44
N HIS A 62 -4.98 36.61 3.43
CA HIS A 62 -4.89 38.06 3.66
C HIS A 62 -3.77 38.68 2.85
N THR A 63 -2.67 37.95 2.70
CA THR A 63 -1.51 38.35 1.87
C THR A 63 -0.96 37.13 1.18
N PRO A 64 -1.01 37.05 -0.16
CA PRO A 64 -0.43 35.93 -0.90
C PRO A 64 1.08 35.85 -0.70
N GLY A 65 1.65 34.68 -0.96
CA GLY A 65 3.09 34.46 -0.85
C GLY A 65 3.47 33.00 -0.86
N ARG A 66 4.79 32.78 -0.88
CA ARG A 66 5.41 31.47 -0.97
C ARG A 66 6.55 31.35 0.05
N VAL A 67 6.56 30.29 0.84
CA VAL A 67 7.61 30.03 1.83
C VAL A 67 7.91 28.56 1.96
N LEU A 68 9.14 28.21 2.32
CA LEU A 68 9.57 26.85 2.63
C LEU A 68 9.83 26.74 4.14
N VAL A 69 9.28 25.70 4.76
CA VAL A 69 9.41 25.45 6.20
C VAL A 69 9.70 23.97 6.48
N PRO A 70 10.33 23.62 7.62
CA PRO A 70 10.51 22.23 8.01
C PRO A 70 9.16 21.49 8.11
N ALA A 71 8.97 20.42 7.34
CA ALA A 71 7.70 19.72 7.19
C ALA A 71 7.22 19.09 8.51
N LYS A 72 8.06 18.29 9.16
CA LYS A 72 7.71 17.57 10.38
C LYS A 72 7.38 18.51 11.55
N PRO A 73 8.19 19.52 11.87
CA PRO A 73 7.85 20.51 12.90
C PRO A 73 6.52 21.23 12.64
N LEU A 74 6.23 21.60 11.38
CA LEU A 74 4.95 22.21 11.04
C LEU A 74 3.78 21.26 11.31
N ALA A 75 3.87 20.02 10.82
CA ALA A 75 2.81 19.02 11.00
C ALA A 75 2.58 18.68 12.48
N GLU A 76 3.65 18.53 13.27
CA GLU A 76 3.57 18.24 14.72
C GLU A 76 2.97 19.43 15.48
N THR A 77 3.38 20.66 15.15
CA THR A 77 2.80 21.88 15.76
C THR A 77 1.30 21.96 15.48
N LEU A 78 0.89 21.86 14.22
CA LEU A 78 -0.52 21.95 13.84
C LEU A 78 -1.37 20.85 14.49
N ARG A 79 -0.86 19.62 14.57
CA ARG A 79 -1.56 18.50 15.20
C ARG A 79 -1.77 18.68 16.71
N ALA A 80 -0.86 19.39 17.37
CA ALA A 80 -0.94 19.63 18.81
C ALA A 80 -1.92 20.75 19.19
N LEU A 81 -2.47 21.48 18.21
CA LEU A 81 -3.40 22.59 18.46
C LEU A 81 -4.82 22.07 18.61
N ASP A 82 -5.48 22.48 19.69
CA ASP A 82 -6.90 22.23 19.96
C ASP A 82 -7.71 23.53 19.83
N VAL A 83 -7.68 24.10 18.62
CA VAL A 83 -8.43 25.31 18.27
C VAL A 83 -9.03 25.17 16.86
N PRO A 84 -10.21 25.73 16.57
CA PRO A 84 -10.86 25.54 15.27
C PRO A 84 -10.10 26.20 14.13
N MET A 85 -9.49 27.36 14.37
CA MET A 85 -8.82 28.18 13.36
C MET A 85 -7.41 28.54 13.78
N VAL A 86 -6.51 28.58 12.81
CA VAL A 86 -5.12 28.98 12.98
C VAL A 86 -4.75 30.04 11.95
N ARG A 87 -3.98 31.05 12.38
CA ARG A 87 -3.39 32.05 11.48
C ARG A 87 -1.92 31.72 11.25
N ILE A 88 -1.53 31.70 9.99
CA ILE A 88 -0.16 31.47 9.53
C ILE A 88 0.36 32.74 8.89
N ALA A 89 1.42 33.31 9.43
CA ALA A 89 1.98 34.56 8.92
C ALA A 89 3.51 34.55 8.89
N VAL A 90 4.09 35.19 7.88
CA VAL A 90 5.54 35.41 7.81
C VAL A 90 5.92 36.62 8.65
N GLU A 91 6.81 36.43 9.59
CA GLU A 91 7.33 37.43 10.51
C GLU A 91 8.86 37.44 10.47
N GLY A 92 9.42 38.36 9.70
CA GLY A 92 10.85 38.39 9.44
C GLY A 92 11.34 37.06 8.81
N ALA A 93 12.31 36.40 9.43
CA ALA A 93 12.85 35.13 8.98
C ALA A 93 12.12 33.89 9.53
N ARG A 94 10.88 34.02 9.98
CA ARG A 94 10.12 32.93 10.61
C ARG A 94 8.68 32.86 10.08
N LEU A 95 8.14 31.65 10.06
CA LEU A 95 6.72 31.40 9.91
C LEU A 95 6.09 31.33 11.32
N ALA A 96 5.22 32.25 11.62
CA ALA A 96 4.44 32.24 12.86
C ALA A 96 3.16 31.46 12.67
N VAL A 97 2.89 30.50 13.56
CA VAL A 97 1.63 29.78 13.74
C VAL A 97 0.96 30.38 14.97
N ARG A 98 -0.17 31.07 14.79
CA ARG A 98 -0.83 31.85 15.83
C ARG A 98 -2.21 31.29 16.16
N THR A 99 -2.48 31.20 17.43
CA THR A 99 -3.81 30.95 18.01
C THR A 99 -4.18 32.13 18.91
N PRO A 100 -5.41 32.22 19.44
CA PRO A 100 -5.77 33.27 20.41
C PRO A 100 -4.86 33.33 21.65
N THR A 101 -4.26 32.19 22.06
CA THR A 101 -3.52 32.06 23.30
C THR A 101 -2.03 31.71 23.13
N ALA A 102 -1.60 31.36 21.91
CA ALA A 102 -0.25 30.88 21.66
C ALA A 102 0.32 31.35 20.32
N ARG A 103 1.63 31.44 20.29
CA ARG A 103 2.42 31.71 19.08
C ARG A 103 3.61 30.76 19.01
N PHE A 104 3.69 30.04 17.90
CA PHE A 104 4.84 29.21 17.55
C PHE A 104 5.57 29.83 16.36
N ALA A 105 6.88 29.66 16.26
CA ALA A 105 7.67 30.29 15.21
C ALA A 105 8.69 29.28 14.63
N LEU A 106 8.43 28.88 13.39
CA LEU A 106 9.29 27.95 12.63
C LEU A 106 10.30 28.76 11.80
N PRO A 107 11.55 28.27 11.63
CA PRO A 107 12.50 28.91 10.73
C PRO A 107 12.01 28.80 9.28
N LEU A 108 12.24 29.83 8.48
CA LEU A 108 12.10 29.75 7.03
C LEU A 108 13.36 29.09 6.46
N LEU A 109 13.16 28.21 5.50
CA LEU A 109 14.20 27.64 4.65
C LEU A 109 14.26 28.44 3.34
N ASP A 110 15.34 28.29 2.59
CA ASP A 110 15.48 28.95 1.31
C ASP A 110 14.58 28.27 0.25
N ALA A 111 13.50 28.95 -0.12
CA ALA A 111 12.52 28.43 -1.07
C ALA A 111 13.07 28.38 -2.52
N ASP A 112 14.10 29.15 -2.85
CA ASP A 112 14.70 29.18 -4.20
C ASP A 112 15.60 27.97 -4.43
N LEU A 113 16.08 27.33 -3.38
CA LEU A 113 16.84 26.07 -3.45
C LEU A 113 15.91 24.84 -3.59
N HIS A 114 14.60 24.98 -3.35
CA HIS A 114 13.67 23.86 -3.49
C HIS A 114 13.47 23.50 -4.97
N PRO A 115 13.60 22.21 -5.37
CA PRO A 115 13.56 21.80 -6.78
C PRO A 115 12.22 22.03 -7.48
N GLY A 116 11.23 22.53 -6.74
CA GLY A 116 9.85 22.61 -7.21
C GLY A 116 9.12 21.26 -7.08
N VAL A 117 7.87 21.27 -7.47
CA VAL A 117 7.00 20.09 -7.50
C VAL A 117 6.50 19.94 -8.92
N PRO A 118 6.85 18.87 -9.63
CA PRO A 118 6.39 18.65 -11.00
C PRO A 118 4.85 18.55 -11.06
N THR A 119 4.30 18.92 -12.18
CA THR A 119 2.88 18.68 -12.47
C THR A 119 2.64 17.18 -12.61
N ALA A 120 1.43 16.73 -12.27
CA ALA A 120 1.05 15.35 -12.50
C ALA A 120 1.09 15.02 -14.02
N PRO A 121 1.48 13.80 -14.39
CA PRO A 121 1.36 13.31 -15.75
C PRO A 121 -0.09 13.38 -16.28
N PRO A 122 -0.33 13.08 -17.57
CA PRO A 122 -1.70 12.98 -18.10
C PRO A 122 -2.55 11.95 -17.36
N LEU A 123 -3.85 12.19 -17.30
CA LEU A 123 -4.81 11.27 -16.69
C LEU A 123 -4.86 9.95 -17.47
N ALA A 124 -4.60 8.82 -16.79
CA ALA A 124 -4.70 7.48 -17.35
C ALA A 124 -6.08 6.85 -17.12
N GLY A 125 -6.71 7.14 -16.00
CA GLY A 125 -8.05 6.64 -15.67
C GLY A 125 -8.44 6.88 -14.23
N LYS A 126 -9.62 6.36 -13.84
CA LYS A 126 -10.20 6.52 -12.50
C LYS A 126 -10.67 5.19 -11.95
N VAL A 127 -10.59 5.04 -10.64
CA VAL A 127 -10.96 3.84 -9.92
C VAL A 127 -11.70 4.20 -8.62
N ASP A 128 -12.58 3.31 -8.16
CA ASP A 128 -13.19 3.46 -6.83
C ASP A 128 -12.12 3.35 -5.73
N GLY A 129 -12.06 4.34 -4.86
CA GLY A 129 -11.00 4.43 -3.86
C GLY A 129 -11.10 3.33 -2.79
N GLY A 130 -12.29 2.90 -2.43
CA GLY A 130 -12.47 1.83 -1.45
C GLY A 130 -11.91 0.49 -1.96
N GLN A 131 -12.23 0.15 -3.21
CA GLN A 131 -11.70 -1.05 -3.87
C GLN A 131 -10.18 -0.95 -4.09
N PHE A 132 -9.71 0.21 -4.53
CA PHE A 132 -8.28 0.45 -4.76
C PHE A 132 -7.46 0.34 -3.47
N VAL A 133 -7.91 0.96 -2.39
CA VAL A 133 -7.28 0.87 -1.06
C VAL A 133 -7.25 -0.56 -0.54
N SER A 134 -8.36 -1.30 -0.69
CA SER A 134 -8.44 -2.72 -0.30
C SER A 134 -7.45 -3.57 -1.08
N ALA A 135 -7.37 -3.40 -2.41
CA ALA A 135 -6.41 -4.10 -3.26
C ALA A 135 -4.97 -3.77 -2.87
N LEU A 136 -4.65 -2.48 -2.70
CA LEU A 136 -3.32 -2.03 -2.29
C LEU A 136 -2.89 -2.56 -0.94
N GLY A 137 -3.81 -2.62 0.04
CA GLY A 137 -3.52 -3.16 1.37
C GLY A 137 -2.95 -4.57 1.33
N THR A 138 -3.44 -5.39 0.41
CA THR A 138 -2.95 -6.76 0.19
C THR A 138 -1.74 -6.81 -0.73
N VAL A 139 -1.83 -6.18 -1.89
CA VAL A 139 -0.81 -6.31 -2.93
C VAL A 139 0.50 -5.63 -2.52
N ALA A 140 0.47 -4.39 -2.00
CA ALA A 140 1.68 -3.70 -1.59
C ALA A 140 2.38 -4.38 -0.40
N ALA A 141 1.62 -5.05 0.50
CA ALA A 141 2.18 -5.82 1.60
C ALA A 141 2.91 -7.09 1.16
N THR A 142 2.69 -7.53 -0.08
CA THR A 142 3.31 -8.72 -0.66
C THR A 142 4.68 -8.42 -1.30
N ALA A 143 4.94 -7.15 -1.62
CA ALA A 143 6.24 -6.74 -2.16
C ALA A 143 7.40 -7.02 -1.20
N SER A 144 8.59 -7.22 -1.75
CA SER A 144 9.82 -7.38 -0.98
C SER A 144 10.21 -6.08 -0.28
N ARG A 145 10.89 -6.22 0.86
CA ARG A 145 11.55 -5.10 1.54
C ARG A 145 13.07 -5.07 1.28
N ASP A 146 13.57 -6.00 0.49
CA ASP A 146 14.98 -6.11 0.13
C ASP A 146 15.29 -5.17 -1.03
N GLU A 147 15.89 -4.03 -0.73
CA GLU A 147 16.27 -2.99 -1.70
C GLU A 147 17.38 -3.46 -2.67
N ALA A 148 18.08 -4.57 -2.38
CA ALA A 148 19.02 -5.18 -3.31
C ALA A 148 18.34 -5.75 -4.57
N LEU A 149 17.03 -5.92 -4.54
CA LEU A 149 16.22 -6.42 -5.64
C LEU A 149 15.07 -5.45 -5.96
N PRO A 150 15.34 -4.28 -6.54
CA PRO A 150 14.35 -3.19 -6.73
C PRO A 150 13.08 -3.63 -7.44
N LEU A 151 13.17 -4.53 -8.42
CA LEU A 151 12.03 -5.08 -9.15
C LEU A 151 10.94 -5.67 -8.22
N PHE A 152 11.34 -6.29 -7.12
CA PHE A 152 10.42 -6.92 -6.17
C PHE A 152 9.93 -5.96 -5.08
N THR A 153 10.48 -4.74 -5.00
CA THR A 153 10.01 -3.73 -4.05
C THR A 153 8.85 -2.90 -4.60
N GLY A 154 8.46 -3.15 -5.85
CA GLY A 154 7.39 -2.45 -6.55
C GLY A 154 6.08 -3.23 -6.61
N VAL A 155 5.01 -2.48 -6.87
CA VAL A 155 3.72 -2.97 -7.34
C VAL A 155 3.59 -2.58 -8.81
N ARG A 156 3.38 -3.56 -9.68
CA ARG A 156 2.97 -3.30 -11.05
C ARG A 156 1.49 -2.92 -11.08
N VAL A 157 1.18 -1.82 -11.69
CA VAL A 157 -0.18 -1.33 -11.92
C VAL A 157 -0.39 -1.23 -13.43
N ARG A 158 -1.30 -2.04 -14.00
CA ARG A 158 -1.51 -2.18 -15.43
C ARG A 158 -2.98 -2.08 -15.79
N ALA A 159 -3.27 -1.37 -16.89
CA ALA A 159 -4.57 -1.40 -17.53
C ALA A 159 -4.76 -2.71 -18.32
N ASP A 160 -5.96 -3.28 -18.25
CA ASP A 160 -6.38 -4.45 -19.01
C ASP A 160 -7.85 -4.28 -19.42
N GLY A 161 -8.07 -3.49 -20.47
CA GLY A 161 -9.41 -3.05 -20.88
C GLY A 161 -10.07 -2.20 -19.78
N ASP A 162 -11.21 -2.67 -19.29
CA ASP A 162 -12.00 -2.06 -18.22
C ASP A 162 -11.56 -2.53 -16.79
N ARG A 163 -10.45 -3.26 -16.72
CA ARG A 163 -9.87 -3.74 -15.46
C ARG A 163 -8.53 -3.07 -15.18
N LEU A 164 -8.32 -2.73 -13.92
CA LEU A 164 -7.02 -2.33 -13.37
C LEU A 164 -6.42 -3.51 -12.65
N VAL A 165 -5.24 -3.96 -13.07
CA VAL A 165 -4.53 -5.10 -12.48
C VAL A 165 -3.35 -4.59 -11.67
N LEU A 166 -3.31 -5.00 -10.39
CA LEU A 166 -2.21 -4.72 -9.48
C LEU A 166 -1.51 -6.04 -9.14
N ALA A 167 -0.19 -6.08 -9.22
CA ALA A 167 0.58 -7.28 -8.90
C ALA A 167 1.87 -6.95 -8.13
N ALA A 168 2.17 -7.75 -7.11
CA ALA A 168 3.44 -7.68 -6.38
C ALA A 168 3.89 -9.07 -5.93
N THR A 169 5.21 -9.26 -5.78
CA THR A 169 5.82 -10.52 -5.33
C THR A 169 7.12 -10.27 -4.59
N ASP A 170 7.44 -11.16 -3.63
CA ASP A 170 8.73 -11.25 -2.96
C ASP A 170 9.52 -12.51 -3.36
N ARG A 171 9.14 -13.18 -4.48
CA ARG A 171 9.63 -14.47 -5.01
C ARG A 171 9.05 -15.72 -4.34
N TYR A 172 8.58 -15.64 -3.11
CA TYR A 172 8.00 -16.74 -2.35
C TYR A 172 6.47 -16.73 -2.36
N ARG A 173 5.92 -15.57 -2.56
CA ARG A 173 4.48 -15.33 -2.66
C ARG A 173 4.21 -14.22 -3.67
N MET A 174 3.00 -14.18 -4.18
CA MET A 174 2.55 -13.16 -5.12
C MET A 174 1.08 -12.85 -4.87
N ALA A 175 0.72 -11.58 -4.91
CA ALA A 175 -0.67 -11.16 -4.92
C ALA A 175 -0.98 -10.45 -6.24
N VAL A 176 -2.12 -10.80 -6.83
CA VAL A 176 -2.67 -10.14 -8.01
C VAL A 176 -4.10 -9.77 -7.71
N ALA A 177 -4.42 -8.50 -7.81
CA ALA A 177 -5.78 -7.98 -7.69
C ALA A 177 -6.21 -7.36 -9.02
N SER A 178 -7.44 -7.70 -9.47
CA SER A 178 -8.06 -7.12 -10.64
C SER A 178 -9.38 -6.49 -10.25
N LEU A 179 -9.57 -5.20 -10.54
CA LEU A 179 -10.74 -4.43 -10.14
C LEU A 179 -11.25 -3.57 -11.29
N PRO A 180 -12.55 -3.22 -11.32
CA PRO A 180 -13.11 -2.34 -12.33
C PRO A 180 -12.47 -0.95 -12.26
N TRP A 181 -12.23 -0.34 -13.40
CA TRP A 181 -11.81 1.05 -13.49
C TRP A 181 -12.36 1.70 -14.76
N ILE A 182 -12.27 3.02 -14.84
CA ILE A 182 -12.70 3.82 -15.97
C ILE A 182 -11.45 4.30 -16.71
N PRO A 183 -11.02 3.65 -17.79
CA PRO A 183 -9.84 4.04 -18.53
C PRO A 183 -10.04 5.36 -19.27
N VAL A 184 -8.97 6.17 -19.35
CA VAL A 184 -8.84 7.33 -20.24
C VAL A 184 -7.75 7.06 -21.26
N SER A 185 -6.65 6.39 -20.85
CA SER A 185 -5.60 5.89 -21.72
C SER A 185 -5.43 4.38 -21.49
N PRO A 186 -5.28 3.58 -22.58
CA PRO A 186 -5.05 2.14 -22.47
C PRO A 186 -3.63 1.76 -22.03
N ASP A 187 -2.69 2.70 -22.06
CA ASP A 187 -1.26 2.41 -22.02
C ASP A 187 -0.66 2.43 -20.58
N LEU A 188 -1.49 2.39 -19.56
CA LEU A 188 -0.99 2.33 -18.18
C LEU A 188 -0.32 0.96 -17.93
N ASP A 189 0.99 0.98 -17.75
CA ASP A 189 1.80 -0.14 -17.25
C ASP A 189 2.99 0.44 -16.46
N ALA A 190 2.86 0.48 -15.15
CA ALA A 190 3.77 1.20 -14.27
C ALA A 190 4.23 0.32 -13.11
N LEU A 191 5.54 0.27 -12.84
CA LEU A 191 6.10 -0.34 -11.63
C LEU A 191 6.33 0.76 -10.59
N ILE A 192 5.53 0.74 -9.53
CA ILE A 192 5.44 1.82 -8.53
C ILE A 192 6.01 1.33 -7.21
N PRO A 193 6.84 2.11 -6.48
CA PRO A 193 7.34 1.72 -5.16
C PRO A 193 6.20 1.30 -4.21
N ALA A 194 6.24 0.06 -3.70
CA ALA A 194 5.20 -0.47 -2.83
C ALA A 194 5.06 0.32 -1.52
N THR A 195 6.16 0.90 -1.02
CA THR A 195 6.15 1.76 0.17
C THR A 195 5.28 3.00 -0.03
N LEU A 196 5.29 3.61 -1.22
CA LEU A 196 4.41 4.73 -1.54
C LEU A 196 2.95 4.27 -1.60
N LEU A 197 2.67 3.19 -2.33
CA LEU A 197 1.30 2.70 -2.47
C LEU A 197 0.72 2.21 -1.15
N ALA A 198 1.53 1.68 -0.24
CA ALA A 198 1.11 1.35 1.12
C ALA A 198 0.72 2.59 1.94
N GLU A 199 1.35 3.74 1.73
CA GLU A 199 0.94 5.01 2.34
C GLU A 199 -0.31 5.60 1.65
N VAL A 200 -0.41 5.50 0.34
CA VAL A 200 -1.64 5.85 -0.42
C VAL A 200 -2.84 5.05 0.11
N ALA A 201 -2.68 3.75 0.33
CA ALA A 201 -3.73 2.88 0.86
C ALA A 201 -4.27 3.29 2.25
N LYS A 202 -3.50 4.06 3.03
CA LYS A 202 -3.94 4.58 4.34
C LYS A 202 -4.68 5.91 4.23
N GLN A 203 -4.59 6.60 3.10
CA GLN A 203 -4.98 8.00 2.97
C GLN A 203 -5.98 8.26 1.86
N ALA A 204 -5.91 7.51 0.75
CA ALA A 204 -6.79 7.67 -0.39
C ALA A 204 -8.25 7.31 -0.03
N ARG A 205 -9.19 8.08 -0.57
CA ARG A 205 -10.63 7.93 -0.36
C ARG A 205 -11.40 8.47 -1.55
N GLY A 206 -12.70 8.21 -1.58
CA GLY A 206 -13.56 8.66 -2.67
C GLY A 206 -13.16 8.07 -4.01
N GLN A 207 -13.16 8.85 -5.06
CA GLN A 207 -12.68 8.45 -6.37
C GLN A 207 -11.18 8.75 -6.48
N VAL A 208 -10.40 7.77 -6.91
CA VAL A 208 -8.96 7.90 -7.14
C VAL A 208 -8.69 8.03 -8.64
N ALA A 209 -7.90 9.05 -9.01
CA ALA A 209 -7.41 9.25 -10.37
C ALA A 209 -5.95 8.78 -10.48
N LEU A 210 -5.67 7.98 -11.50
CA LEU A 210 -4.33 7.55 -11.85
C LEU A 210 -3.83 8.36 -13.04
N HIS A 211 -2.63 8.88 -12.93
CA HIS A 211 -1.93 9.66 -13.94
C HIS A 211 -0.66 8.93 -14.34
N SER A 212 -0.28 8.91 -15.60
CA SER A 212 0.92 8.20 -16.04
C SER A 212 1.53 8.81 -17.30
N ASP A 213 2.85 8.77 -17.38
CA ASP A 213 3.65 8.92 -18.57
C ASP A 213 4.78 7.87 -18.58
N ALA A 214 5.73 7.98 -19.49
CA ALA A 214 6.83 7.02 -19.64
C ALA A 214 7.77 6.94 -18.41
N ASN A 215 7.80 7.96 -17.55
CA ASN A 215 8.80 8.10 -16.49
C ASN A 215 8.19 8.19 -15.10
N ARG A 216 6.94 8.62 -15.00
CA ARG A 216 6.30 8.97 -13.73
C ARG A 216 4.86 8.49 -13.68
N VAL A 217 4.42 8.22 -12.47
CA VAL A 217 3.01 7.98 -12.15
C VAL A 217 2.55 8.98 -11.09
N GLY A 218 1.27 9.35 -11.17
CA GLY A 218 0.57 10.16 -10.17
C GLY A 218 -0.66 9.42 -9.66
N VAL A 219 -0.93 9.58 -8.37
CA VAL A 219 -2.18 9.13 -7.73
C VAL A 219 -2.82 10.35 -7.10
N ALA A 220 -4.07 10.63 -7.44
CA ALA A 220 -4.81 11.78 -6.94
C ALA A 220 -6.14 11.35 -6.30
N TRP A 221 -6.48 11.96 -5.18
CA TRP A 221 -7.77 11.82 -4.48
C TRP A 221 -8.09 13.11 -3.75
N ASP A 222 -9.35 13.47 -3.69
CA ASP A 222 -9.80 14.75 -3.13
C ASP A 222 -8.94 15.93 -3.63
N ASN A 223 -8.24 16.61 -2.72
CA ASN A 223 -7.33 17.73 -3.00
C ASN A 223 -5.84 17.34 -2.92
N SER A 224 -5.55 16.05 -2.93
CA SER A 224 -4.21 15.48 -2.77
C SER A 224 -3.72 14.86 -4.08
N VAL A 225 -2.48 15.09 -4.41
CA VAL A 225 -1.77 14.45 -5.53
C VAL A 225 -0.39 14.03 -5.07
N VAL A 226 -0.06 12.77 -5.28
CA VAL A 226 1.32 12.28 -5.12
C VAL A 226 1.83 11.77 -6.46
N THR A 227 3.04 12.14 -6.82
CA THR A 227 3.72 11.64 -8.02
C THR A 227 5.03 10.98 -7.64
N THR A 228 5.46 9.97 -8.39
CA THR A 228 6.75 9.31 -8.20
C THR A 228 7.35 8.91 -9.53
N ALA A 229 8.68 8.81 -9.57
CA ALA A 229 9.37 8.11 -10.65
C ALA A 229 8.98 6.63 -10.64
N LEU A 230 8.97 6.00 -11.80
CA LEU A 230 8.79 4.57 -11.94
C LEU A 230 10.06 3.82 -11.51
N LEU A 231 9.88 2.60 -11.02
CA LEU A 231 11.01 1.69 -10.84
C LEU A 231 11.40 1.09 -12.19
N ASP A 232 12.69 0.98 -12.43
CA ASP A 232 13.23 0.35 -13.63
C ASP A 232 13.08 -1.18 -13.57
N GLY A 233 12.78 -1.80 -14.71
CA GLY A 233 12.77 -3.25 -14.88
C GLY A 233 11.47 -3.81 -15.41
N SER A 234 11.55 -5.02 -15.98
CA SER A 234 10.40 -5.77 -16.47
C SER A 234 9.85 -6.66 -15.37
N PHE A 235 8.67 -6.35 -14.87
CA PHE A 235 7.99 -7.20 -13.91
C PHE A 235 7.69 -8.59 -14.50
N LEU A 236 7.61 -9.61 -13.66
CA LEU A 236 7.30 -10.97 -14.08
C LEU A 236 5.97 -11.00 -14.86
N SER A 237 5.97 -11.72 -16.00
CA SER A 237 4.74 -11.92 -16.76
C SER A 237 3.72 -12.70 -15.94
N GLU A 238 2.52 -12.15 -15.81
CA GLU A 238 1.38 -12.79 -15.14
C GLU A 238 0.96 -14.09 -15.83
N SER A 239 1.31 -14.27 -17.11
CA SER A 239 1.07 -15.53 -17.83
C SER A 239 1.76 -16.73 -17.18
N LYS A 240 2.83 -16.51 -16.39
CA LYS A 240 3.46 -17.56 -15.56
C LYS A 240 2.61 -17.95 -14.34
N LEU A 241 1.53 -17.22 -14.08
CA LEU A 241 0.57 -17.46 -13.00
C LEU A 241 -0.63 -18.31 -13.44
N VAL A 242 -0.64 -18.73 -14.71
CA VAL A 242 -1.65 -19.67 -15.17
C VAL A 242 -1.46 -21.00 -14.42
N LEU A 243 -2.50 -21.37 -13.69
CA LEU A 243 -2.58 -22.70 -13.08
C LEU A 243 -2.50 -23.76 -14.18
N SER A 244 -1.34 -24.41 -14.30
CA SER A 244 -1.11 -25.34 -15.40
C SER A 244 -1.72 -26.73 -15.16
N ALA A 245 -1.93 -27.10 -13.90
CA ALA A 245 -2.66 -28.28 -13.47
C ALA A 245 -3.03 -28.10 -12.00
N VAL A 246 -4.28 -28.23 -11.63
CA VAL A 246 -4.73 -28.23 -10.24
C VAL A 246 -5.09 -29.65 -9.89
N ASP A 247 -4.44 -30.20 -8.86
CA ASP A 247 -4.70 -31.56 -8.39
C ASP A 247 -5.86 -31.59 -7.37
N THR A 248 -5.99 -30.51 -6.60
CA THR A 248 -6.90 -30.51 -5.46
C THR A 248 -7.49 -29.10 -5.28
N HIS A 249 -8.80 -29.05 -5.15
CA HIS A 249 -9.52 -27.86 -4.68
C HIS A 249 -9.99 -28.06 -3.26
N VAL A 250 -9.81 -27.06 -2.42
CA VAL A 250 -10.31 -27.06 -1.05
C VAL A 250 -11.04 -25.74 -0.81
N GLU A 251 -12.26 -25.82 -0.30
CA GLU A 251 -13.04 -24.65 0.07
C GLU A 251 -13.44 -24.73 1.54
N LEU A 252 -13.18 -23.65 2.28
CA LEU A 252 -13.50 -23.60 3.70
C LEU A 252 -13.67 -22.16 4.19
N ASP A 253 -14.08 -22.03 5.44
CA ASP A 253 -14.15 -20.75 6.14
C ASP A 253 -12.73 -20.18 6.34
N ALA A 254 -12.51 -18.95 5.86
CA ALA A 254 -11.20 -18.31 5.89
C ALA A 254 -10.75 -17.97 7.31
N ASP A 255 -11.68 -17.55 8.19
CA ASP A 255 -11.35 -17.19 9.57
C ASP A 255 -11.03 -18.42 10.40
N ALA A 256 -11.74 -19.55 10.17
CA ALA A 256 -11.43 -20.81 10.82
C ALA A 256 -10.01 -21.29 10.47
N LEU A 257 -9.66 -21.26 9.17
CA LEU A 257 -8.31 -21.62 8.73
C LEU A 257 -7.25 -20.66 9.28
N LEU A 258 -7.49 -19.35 9.23
CA LEU A 258 -6.58 -18.33 9.74
C LEU A 258 -6.31 -18.49 11.24
N ALA A 259 -7.36 -18.76 12.02
CA ALA A 259 -7.26 -18.99 13.45
C ALA A 259 -6.47 -20.26 13.77
N ALA A 260 -6.70 -21.35 13.04
CA ALA A 260 -5.96 -22.61 13.19
C ALA A 260 -4.47 -22.42 12.79
N VAL A 261 -4.19 -21.77 11.67
CA VAL A 261 -2.81 -21.44 11.27
C VAL A 261 -2.07 -20.66 12.37
N ARG A 262 -2.72 -19.68 13.01
CA ARG A 262 -2.12 -18.91 14.10
C ARG A 262 -1.82 -19.77 15.33
N ARG A 263 -2.70 -20.70 15.70
CA ARG A 263 -2.51 -21.61 16.85
C ARG A 263 -1.40 -22.62 16.59
N VAL A 264 -1.45 -23.29 15.45
CA VAL A 264 -0.47 -24.31 15.08
C VAL A 264 0.92 -23.69 14.85
N ALA A 265 0.99 -22.44 14.37
CA ALA A 265 2.25 -21.71 14.17
C ALA A 265 3.05 -21.47 15.47
N LEU A 266 2.40 -21.52 16.65
CA LEU A 266 3.09 -21.40 17.95
C LEU A 266 4.06 -22.55 18.22
N TYR A 267 3.88 -23.68 17.55
CA TYR A 267 4.69 -24.90 17.65
C TYR A 267 5.60 -25.11 16.44
N ALA A 268 5.71 -24.12 15.56
CA ALA A 268 6.54 -24.21 14.38
C ALA A 268 8.02 -23.96 14.73
N ASP A 269 8.91 -24.58 13.96
CA ASP A 269 10.37 -24.37 14.06
C ASP A 269 10.73 -22.89 13.74
N SER A 270 12.01 -22.55 13.87
CA SER A 270 12.53 -21.20 13.59
C SER A 270 12.25 -20.70 12.16
N ARG A 271 11.96 -21.58 11.22
CA ARG A 271 11.54 -21.26 9.84
C ARG A 271 10.03 -21.03 9.73
N GLY A 272 9.26 -21.34 10.77
CA GLY A 272 7.80 -21.18 10.80
C GLY A 272 7.07 -22.18 9.88
N VAL A 273 7.57 -23.43 9.73
CA VAL A 273 7.01 -24.41 8.81
C VAL A 273 5.73 -25.02 9.34
N LEU A 274 4.67 -24.98 8.53
CA LEU A 274 3.41 -25.68 8.74
C LEU A 274 3.20 -26.68 7.60
N LYS A 275 2.82 -27.91 7.91
CA LYS A 275 2.36 -28.91 6.96
C LYS A 275 0.85 -28.86 6.87
N LEU A 276 0.32 -28.78 5.64
CA LEU A 276 -1.11 -28.81 5.35
C LEU A 276 -1.40 -30.14 4.65
N GLU A 277 -2.15 -31.02 5.30
CA GLU A 277 -2.56 -32.32 4.76
C GLU A 277 -4.04 -32.25 4.39
N VAL A 278 -4.34 -32.59 3.13
CA VAL A 278 -5.72 -32.61 2.65
C VAL A 278 -6.32 -34.00 2.86
N GLY A 279 -7.37 -34.10 3.67
CA GLY A 279 -8.17 -35.29 3.93
C GLY A 279 -9.41 -35.39 3.03
N ASP A 280 -10.40 -36.21 3.40
CA ASP A 280 -11.62 -36.41 2.62
C ASP A 280 -12.58 -35.22 2.69
N ASN A 281 -12.81 -34.67 3.88
CA ASN A 281 -13.66 -33.50 4.11
C ASN A 281 -13.02 -32.58 5.15
N GLU A 282 -11.71 -32.55 5.22
CA GLU A 282 -10.97 -31.77 6.19
C GLU A 282 -9.58 -31.39 5.68
N ILE A 283 -9.03 -30.34 6.26
CA ILE A 283 -7.60 -30.04 6.24
C ILE A 283 -7.05 -30.32 7.62
N ARG A 284 -5.89 -30.96 7.67
CA ARG A 284 -5.09 -31.14 8.86
C ARG A 284 -3.85 -30.24 8.79
N LEU A 285 -3.71 -29.35 9.76
CA LEU A 285 -2.51 -28.55 9.96
C LEU A 285 -1.62 -29.21 11.01
N ARG A 286 -0.32 -29.29 10.72
CA ARG A 286 0.67 -29.84 11.66
C ARG A 286 1.92 -28.98 11.71
N SER A 287 2.47 -28.86 12.88
CA SER A 287 3.83 -28.35 13.10
C SER A 287 4.48 -29.04 14.28
N ALA A 288 5.82 -29.08 14.29
CA ALA A 288 6.59 -29.62 15.41
C ALA A 288 7.94 -28.90 15.51
N ASP A 289 8.34 -28.63 16.74
CA ASP A 289 9.66 -28.11 17.09
C ASP A 289 10.18 -28.86 18.33
N GLN A 290 11.48 -29.10 18.41
CA GLN A 290 12.06 -29.86 19.51
C GLN A 290 11.89 -29.21 20.88
N GLN A 291 11.76 -27.89 20.93
CA GLN A 291 11.62 -27.13 22.18
C GLN A 291 10.17 -26.75 22.47
N ALA A 292 9.41 -26.39 21.44
CA ALA A 292 8.02 -25.96 21.57
C ALA A 292 7.03 -27.13 21.65
N GLY A 293 7.41 -28.33 21.20
CA GLY A 293 6.54 -29.49 21.11
C GLY A 293 5.87 -29.62 19.75
N GLU A 294 4.68 -30.22 19.70
CA GLU A 294 3.91 -30.46 18.48
C GLU A 294 2.49 -29.98 18.58
N ALA A 295 1.91 -29.59 17.45
CA ALA A 295 0.51 -29.22 17.32
C ALA A 295 -0.10 -29.85 16.07
N GLU A 296 -1.35 -30.27 16.23
CA GLU A 296 -2.19 -30.76 15.15
C GLU A 296 -3.60 -30.20 15.30
N GLU A 297 -4.18 -29.71 14.21
CA GLU A 297 -5.55 -29.20 14.21
C GLU A 297 -6.26 -29.57 12.91
N ASN A 298 -7.48 -30.09 13.01
CA ASN A 298 -8.33 -30.45 11.89
C ASN A 298 -9.40 -29.39 11.66
N ILE A 299 -9.57 -28.98 10.41
CA ILE A 299 -10.58 -27.99 9.99
C ILE A 299 -11.46 -28.63 8.92
N LYS A 300 -12.79 -28.54 9.08
CA LYS A 300 -13.73 -29.01 8.07
C LYS A 300 -13.58 -28.21 6.78
N ALA A 301 -13.59 -28.90 5.65
CA ALA A 301 -13.42 -28.30 4.33
C ALA A 301 -14.19 -29.13 3.29
N ASP A 302 -14.64 -28.45 2.24
CA ASP A 302 -15.16 -29.12 1.05
C ASP A 302 -13.96 -29.43 0.15
N VAL A 303 -13.65 -30.71 -0.07
CA VAL A 303 -12.49 -31.16 -0.83
C VAL A 303 -12.95 -31.85 -2.09
N SER A 304 -12.41 -31.42 -3.24
CA SER A 304 -12.55 -32.11 -4.53
C SER A 304 -11.18 -32.56 -5.04
N ASP A 305 -11.20 -33.76 -5.62
CA ASP A 305 -10.03 -34.41 -6.24
C ASP A 305 -8.91 -34.77 -5.24
N GLY A 306 -7.77 -35.02 -5.68
CA GLY A 306 -6.52 -35.48 -5.08
C GLY A 306 -6.28 -35.37 -3.57
N ARG A 307 -5.19 -35.97 -3.13
CA ARG A 307 -4.66 -35.84 -1.76
C ARG A 307 -3.25 -35.31 -1.85
N THR A 308 -2.98 -34.19 -1.21
CA THR A 308 -1.69 -33.54 -1.25
C THR A 308 -1.32 -33.00 0.14
N SER A 309 -0.04 -32.81 0.37
CA SER A 309 0.48 -32.42 1.69
C SER A 309 1.58 -31.36 1.54
N PRO A 310 1.29 -30.16 1.01
CA PRO A 310 2.28 -29.10 0.92
C PRO A 310 2.65 -28.57 2.31
N SER A 311 3.88 -28.07 2.42
CA SER A 311 4.33 -27.33 3.60
C SER A 311 4.52 -25.86 3.25
N PHE A 312 4.18 -24.97 4.18
CA PHE A 312 4.26 -23.53 3.96
C PHE A 312 4.91 -22.83 5.15
N GLN A 313 5.42 -21.65 4.91
CA GLN A 313 5.79 -20.73 5.99
C GLN A 313 4.53 -20.09 6.56
N SER A 314 4.30 -20.22 7.86
CA SER A 314 3.08 -19.80 8.55
C SER A 314 2.72 -18.32 8.30
N ARG A 315 3.72 -17.43 8.30
CA ARG A 315 3.52 -16.01 8.02
C ARG A 315 2.89 -15.76 6.64
N PHE A 316 3.29 -16.54 5.62
CA PHE A 316 2.75 -16.38 4.27
C PHE A 316 1.31 -16.89 4.17
N LEU A 317 0.97 -17.97 4.90
CA LEU A 317 -0.42 -18.42 5.02
C LEU A 317 -1.30 -17.38 5.72
N ILE A 318 -0.81 -16.81 6.81
CA ILE A 318 -1.52 -15.74 7.55
C ILE A 318 -1.81 -14.55 6.63
N ASP A 319 -0.81 -14.11 5.88
CA ASP A 319 -0.97 -12.96 4.98
C ASP A 319 -1.86 -13.29 3.78
N ALA A 320 -1.82 -14.54 3.26
CA ALA A 320 -2.69 -15.00 2.18
C ALA A 320 -4.17 -15.11 2.59
N LEU A 321 -4.46 -15.42 3.86
CA LEU A 321 -5.81 -15.64 4.36
C LEU A 321 -6.51 -14.35 4.81
N LYS A 322 -5.76 -13.37 5.34
CA LYS A 322 -6.31 -12.10 5.84
C LYS A 322 -7.29 -11.40 4.88
N PRO A 323 -7.03 -11.34 3.56
CA PRO A 323 -7.93 -10.64 2.64
C PRO A 323 -9.30 -11.31 2.47
N PHE A 324 -9.43 -12.59 2.85
CA PHE A 324 -10.66 -13.37 2.74
C PHE A 324 -11.43 -13.47 4.06
N SER A 325 -11.00 -12.76 5.13
CA SER A 325 -11.70 -12.73 6.42
C SER A 325 -13.16 -12.35 6.25
N GLY A 326 -14.03 -13.01 7.00
CA GLY A 326 -15.49 -12.86 6.93
C GLY A 326 -16.16 -13.65 5.81
N GLY A 327 -15.41 -14.48 5.07
CA GLY A 327 -15.92 -15.26 3.95
C GLY A 327 -15.28 -16.63 3.82
N ARG A 328 -15.52 -17.26 2.69
CA ARG A 328 -14.89 -18.53 2.31
C ARG A 328 -13.66 -18.26 1.44
N VAL A 329 -12.69 -19.17 1.53
CA VAL A 329 -11.50 -19.18 0.67
C VAL A 329 -11.43 -20.50 -0.08
N ARG A 330 -11.04 -20.42 -1.36
CA ARG A 330 -10.70 -21.55 -2.21
C ARG A 330 -9.19 -21.67 -2.32
N LEU A 331 -8.66 -22.83 -2.02
CA LEU A 331 -7.26 -23.20 -2.26
C LEU A 331 -7.21 -24.08 -3.50
N ALA A 332 -6.51 -23.63 -4.54
CA ALA A 332 -6.18 -24.45 -5.70
C ALA A 332 -4.73 -24.91 -5.56
N ILE A 333 -4.57 -26.19 -5.21
CA ILE A 333 -3.28 -26.78 -4.91
C ILE A 333 -2.78 -27.50 -6.16
N GLN A 334 -1.58 -27.15 -6.59
CA GLN A 334 -0.91 -27.74 -7.74
C GLN A 334 0.05 -28.84 -7.30
N PRO A 335 0.32 -29.85 -8.17
CA PRO A 335 1.24 -30.93 -7.85
C PRO A 335 2.68 -30.47 -7.68
N GLY A 336 3.44 -31.17 -6.85
CA GLY A 336 4.85 -30.92 -6.60
C GLY A 336 5.10 -29.64 -5.84
N MET A 337 6.14 -28.89 -6.24
CA MET A 337 6.59 -27.65 -5.57
C MET A 337 6.01 -26.37 -6.22
N ARG A 338 4.85 -26.46 -6.86
CA ARG A 338 4.17 -25.30 -7.45
C ARG A 338 3.35 -24.57 -6.41
N ALA A 339 3.15 -23.27 -6.64
CA ALA A 339 2.41 -22.42 -5.71
C ALA A 339 0.95 -22.87 -5.57
N THR A 340 0.44 -22.78 -4.36
CA THR A 340 -1.00 -22.86 -4.08
C THR A 340 -1.62 -21.48 -4.26
N VAL A 341 -2.76 -21.43 -4.92
CA VAL A 341 -3.51 -20.18 -5.15
C VAL A 341 -4.69 -20.11 -4.20
N PHE A 342 -4.80 -18.99 -3.51
CA PHE A 342 -5.90 -18.61 -2.62
C PHE A 342 -6.76 -17.60 -3.37
N SER A 343 -8.07 -17.82 -3.43
CA SER A 343 -9.05 -16.94 -4.09
C SER A 343 -10.41 -17.02 -3.39
N SER A 344 -11.31 -16.08 -3.68
CA SER A 344 -12.70 -16.21 -3.31
C SER A 344 -13.38 -17.31 -4.17
N PRO A 345 -14.20 -18.20 -3.60
CA PRO A 345 -15.05 -19.07 -4.37
C PRO A 345 -16.28 -18.35 -4.96
N ASP A 346 -16.61 -17.16 -4.48
CA ASP A 346 -17.74 -16.36 -4.92
C ASP A 346 -17.46 -15.76 -6.30
N PRO A 347 -18.25 -16.07 -7.34
CA PRO A 347 -18.06 -15.53 -8.69
C PRO A 347 -18.50 -14.06 -8.83
N GLU A 348 -19.25 -13.52 -7.87
CA GLU A 348 -19.79 -12.16 -7.92
C GLU A 348 -18.89 -11.13 -7.24
N VAL A 349 -17.69 -11.52 -6.78
CA VAL A 349 -16.75 -10.57 -6.19
C VAL A 349 -16.35 -9.49 -7.20
N VAL A 350 -16.45 -8.24 -6.80
CA VAL A 350 -16.10 -7.09 -7.64
C VAL A 350 -14.60 -7.04 -7.92
N MET A 351 -13.80 -7.36 -6.91
CA MET A 351 -12.34 -7.44 -6.98
C MET A 351 -11.89 -8.91 -7.03
N ASP A 352 -11.39 -9.38 -8.17
CA ASP A 352 -10.75 -10.70 -8.27
C ASP A 352 -9.35 -10.61 -7.65
N LEU A 353 -9.19 -11.23 -6.47
CA LEU A 353 -7.93 -11.36 -5.76
C LEU A 353 -7.43 -12.79 -5.82
N ARG A 354 -6.20 -12.95 -6.32
CA ARG A 354 -5.47 -14.21 -6.32
C ARG A 354 -4.19 -14.04 -5.51
N TYR A 355 -4.07 -14.80 -4.45
CA TYR A 355 -2.88 -14.81 -3.62
C TYR A 355 -2.17 -16.15 -3.76
N MET A 356 -0.91 -16.14 -4.13
CA MET A 356 -0.11 -17.34 -4.38
C MET A 356 0.96 -17.48 -3.32
N VAL A 357 1.13 -18.71 -2.82
CA VAL A 357 2.19 -19.05 -1.85
C VAL A 357 2.96 -20.27 -2.39
N ALA A 358 4.26 -20.11 -2.54
CA ALA A 358 5.14 -21.23 -2.89
C ALA A 358 5.28 -22.17 -1.69
N PRO A 359 5.17 -23.50 -1.88
CA PRO A 359 5.41 -24.45 -0.82
C PRO A 359 6.90 -24.50 -0.46
N MET A 360 7.20 -24.84 0.77
CA MET A 360 8.54 -25.05 1.26
C MET A 360 9.03 -26.48 0.90
N ARG A 361 10.30 -26.59 0.57
CA ARG A 361 10.92 -27.92 0.48
C ARG A 361 10.99 -28.54 1.87
N PRO A 362 10.59 -29.83 2.02
CA PRO A 362 10.86 -30.54 3.26
C PRO A 362 12.35 -30.47 3.58
N PRO A 363 12.74 -30.48 4.86
CA PRO A 363 14.14 -30.61 5.23
C PRO A 363 14.69 -31.86 4.57
N ALA A 364 15.92 -31.79 4.06
CA ALA A 364 16.65 -33.01 3.61
C ALA A 364 16.77 -33.92 4.83
N THR A 365 16.20 -35.11 4.73
CA THR A 365 16.34 -36.20 5.73
C THR A 365 17.78 -36.71 5.75
#